data_65732e08c585d040ea09c2f4aeee9435
#
_entry.id   65732e08c585d040ea09c2f4aeee9435
#
_cell.length_a   1.000
_cell.length_b   1.000
_cell.length_c   1.000
_cell.angle_alpha   90.00
_cell.angle_beta   90.00
_cell.angle_gamma   90.00
#
_symmetry.space_group_name_H-M   'P 1'
#
loop_
_entity.id
_entity.type
_entity.pdbx_description
1 polymer ?
#
loop_
_entity_poly.entity_id
_entity_poly.type
_entity_poly.pdbx_seq_one_letter_code
_entity_poly.pdbx_strand_id
1 'polypeptide(L)'
;MESTQKINKMGVKPINKLLLSMGIPMIISMMLQAFYNIVDSLFVSGMPDTATLTHVGEYGVNALTLAFPIQMLMVSIGVGTGVGVNALLSKNLGQGNREKASLIAGNAVFLGICTYIVFLIFGLVGVDAFMATQTSDPVVLQMGKDYLSICCIWSFGTIVYLIYEKLLQSTGRSIQSTVAQIAGALSNIILDPIMIYGLLGFPALGIKGAAYATVIGQGIALVVGFVLHTHYNKRDLNTSLSYIRPNLKAMKEIYSIGIPAIIMQSLTSFMTYGINIIFGTISSSVVTAYGVYFKIQQFILFAAFGMNNAIIPIVGFNYGMRDKKRINDGIRYGMLYTLIIMGIGMILLQLGAYQITDIFSLSDSTKALCVTAIRIITLSYLFAGANVVYQGVFQSLGYGVHSLIISLIRMIIAALPLAYLFTLFANAENTVWLAFPISEALGFIAAALFMRKIKKEKLACM
;
A
#
# COMPACT_ATOMS: atom_id res chain seq x y z
N MET A 1 -27.56 -6.96 -36.39
CA MET A 1 -27.33 -5.74 -35.58
C MET A 1 -25.99 -5.92 -34.85
N GLU A 2 -24.91 -5.45 -35.44
CA GLU A 2 -23.62 -5.38 -34.76
C GLU A 2 -23.73 -4.45 -33.56
N SER A 3 -23.67 -5.01 -32.38
CA SER A 3 -23.54 -4.24 -31.16
C SER A 3 -22.21 -3.51 -31.23
N THR A 4 -22.23 -2.22 -31.45
CA THR A 4 -21.07 -1.33 -31.31
C THR A 4 -20.53 -1.54 -29.89
N GLN A 5 -19.58 -2.43 -29.78
CA GLN A 5 -18.87 -2.70 -28.54
C GLN A 5 -18.17 -1.42 -28.13
N LYS A 6 -18.74 -0.69 -27.16
CA LYS A 6 -18.11 0.55 -26.65
C LYS A 6 -16.72 0.18 -26.14
N ILE A 7 -15.70 0.55 -26.92
CA ILE A 7 -14.30 0.30 -26.62
C ILE A 7 -13.98 0.89 -25.22
N ASN A 8 -13.30 0.13 -24.38
CA ASN A 8 -12.94 0.57 -23.03
C ASN A 8 -12.13 1.89 -23.12
N LYS A 9 -12.45 2.83 -22.23
CA LYS A 9 -11.80 4.15 -22.20
C LYS A 9 -10.26 4.09 -22.15
N MET A 10 -9.69 3.00 -21.62
CA MET A 10 -8.24 2.81 -21.55
C MET A 10 -7.60 2.64 -22.93
N GLY A 11 -8.36 2.22 -23.95
CA GLY A 11 -7.88 2.10 -25.32
C GLY A 11 -8.07 3.34 -26.19
N VAL A 12 -8.97 4.28 -25.82
CA VAL A 12 -9.39 5.38 -26.70
C VAL A 12 -9.06 6.76 -26.16
N LYS A 13 -9.19 6.97 -24.82
CA LYS A 13 -9.00 8.28 -24.21
C LYS A 13 -7.52 8.71 -24.30
N PRO A 14 -7.20 9.99 -24.57
CA PRO A 14 -5.82 10.48 -24.52
C PRO A 14 -5.14 10.12 -23.18
N ILE A 15 -3.92 9.59 -23.23
CA ILE A 15 -3.24 8.98 -22.07
C ILE A 15 -3.04 9.98 -20.93
N ASN A 16 -2.67 11.23 -21.23
CA ASN A 16 -2.51 12.27 -20.22
C ASN A 16 -3.81 12.51 -19.42
N LYS A 17 -4.95 12.70 -20.12
CA LYS A 17 -6.27 12.87 -19.48
C LYS A 17 -6.74 11.60 -18.78
N LEU A 18 -6.39 10.44 -19.31
CA LEU A 18 -6.74 9.14 -18.73
C LEU A 18 -6.01 8.93 -17.40
N LEU A 19 -4.70 9.17 -17.35
CA LEU A 19 -3.89 9.07 -16.12
C LEU A 19 -4.41 10.00 -15.03
N LEU A 20 -4.74 11.24 -15.34
CA LEU A 20 -5.33 12.16 -14.35
C LEU A 20 -6.71 11.67 -13.87
N SER A 21 -7.58 11.25 -14.81
CA SER A 21 -8.93 10.79 -14.46
C SER A 21 -8.98 9.49 -13.67
N MET A 22 -7.91 8.68 -13.72
CA MET A 22 -7.78 7.46 -12.93
C MET A 22 -6.86 7.68 -11.71
N GLY A 23 -5.78 8.43 -11.87
CA GLY A 23 -4.78 8.64 -10.84
C GLY A 23 -5.27 9.51 -9.68
N ILE A 24 -5.95 10.64 -9.98
CA ILE A 24 -6.45 11.53 -8.91
C ILE A 24 -7.37 10.80 -7.92
N PRO A 25 -8.40 10.04 -8.35
CA PRO A 25 -9.20 9.26 -7.42
C PRO A 25 -8.38 8.25 -6.60
N MET A 26 -7.40 7.59 -7.23
CA MET A 26 -6.54 6.62 -6.53
C MET A 26 -5.59 7.28 -5.52
N ILE A 27 -5.09 8.49 -5.83
CA ILE A 27 -4.31 9.30 -4.88
C ILE A 27 -5.17 9.63 -3.66
N ILE A 28 -6.40 10.14 -3.89
CA ILE A 28 -7.34 10.46 -2.80
C ILE A 28 -7.61 9.21 -1.96
N SER A 29 -7.83 8.06 -2.59
CA SER A 29 -8.05 6.78 -1.90
C SER A 29 -6.87 6.40 -0.99
N MET A 30 -5.64 6.49 -1.50
CA MET A 30 -4.43 6.16 -0.73
C MET A 30 -4.19 7.15 0.41
N MET A 31 -4.38 8.45 0.17
CA MET A 31 -4.24 9.47 1.22
C MET A 31 -5.30 9.32 2.31
N LEU A 32 -6.54 9.00 1.94
CA LEU A 32 -7.61 8.73 2.92
C LEU A 32 -7.30 7.49 3.76
N GLN A 33 -6.69 6.46 3.16
CA GLN A 33 -6.22 5.29 3.90
C GLN A 33 -5.16 5.65 4.95
N ALA A 34 -4.20 6.52 4.60
CA ALA A 34 -3.22 7.01 5.56
C ALA A 34 -3.89 7.80 6.70
N PHE A 35 -4.86 8.63 6.34
CA PHE A 35 -5.56 9.49 7.28
C PHE A 35 -6.39 8.68 8.29
N TYR A 36 -7.20 7.73 7.83
CA TYR A 36 -8.03 6.95 8.76
C TYR A 36 -7.19 6.11 9.73
N ASN A 37 -6.04 5.57 9.31
CA ASN A 37 -5.14 4.84 10.20
C ASN A 37 -4.60 5.71 11.36
N ILE A 38 -4.39 7.01 11.10
CA ILE A 38 -4.00 7.98 12.14
C ILE A 38 -5.17 8.26 13.08
N VAL A 39 -6.36 8.48 12.52
CA VAL A 39 -7.56 8.78 13.28
C VAL A 39 -7.95 7.63 14.21
N ASP A 40 -7.89 6.38 13.72
CA ASP A 40 -8.12 5.18 14.52
C ASP A 40 -7.15 5.11 15.71
N SER A 41 -5.86 5.33 15.47
CA SER A 41 -4.85 5.37 16.53
C SER A 41 -5.10 6.51 17.55
N LEU A 42 -5.59 7.67 17.10
CA LEU A 42 -5.95 8.78 17.97
C LEU A 42 -7.14 8.45 18.86
N PHE A 43 -8.19 7.81 18.33
CA PHE A 43 -9.33 7.38 19.16
C PHE A 43 -8.89 6.33 20.18
N VAL A 44 -8.05 5.38 19.82
CA VAL A 44 -7.53 4.38 20.78
C VAL A 44 -6.67 5.05 21.86
N SER A 45 -5.82 6.02 21.51
CA SER A 45 -5.01 6.76 22.47
C SER A 45 -5.85 7.58 23.47
N GLY A 46 -7.04 8.00 23.07
CA GLY A 46 -7.99 8.75 23.88
C GLY A 46 -8.91 7.88 24.75
N MET A 47 -8.69 6.55 24.85
CA MET A 47 -9.51 5.71 25.72
C MET A 47 -9.42 6.14 27.17
N PRO A 48 -10.57 6.31 27.89
CA PRO A 48 -10.60 6.76 29.25
C PRO A 48 -10.03 5.69 30.20
N ASP A 49 -9.39 6.15 31.26
CA ASP A 49 -8.98 5.31 32.36
C ASP A 49 -10.18 4.66 33.05
N THR A 50 -10.00 3.46 33.55
CA THR A 50 -11.00 2.74 34.33
C THR A 50 -10.68 2.81 35.83
N ALA A 51 -11.63 2.42 36.69
CA ALA A 51 -11.41 2.39 38.14
C ALA A 51 -10.24 1.46 38.56
N THR A 52 -9.88 0.51 37.71
CA THR A 52 -8.85 -0.52 38.01
C THR A 52 -7.58 -0.36 37.15
N LEU A 53 -7.60 0.45 36.09
CA LEU A 53 -6.48 0.58 35.15
C LEU A 53 -6.36 2.04 34.70
N THR A 54 -5.18 2.63 34.93
CA THR A 54 -4.75 3.93 34.44
C THR A 54 -3.96 3.79 33.14
N HIS A 55 -3.88 4.84 32.35
CA HIS A 55 -3.17 4.86 31.05
C HIS A 55 -3.71 3.85 30.01
N VAL A 56 -5.02 3.60 30.03
CA VAL A 56 -5.68 2.61 29.14
C VAL A 56 -5.41 2.90 27.66
N GLY A 57 -5.42 4.18 27.25
CA GLY A 57 -5.11 4.59 25.89
C GLY A 57 -3.68 4.22 25.46
N GLU A 58 -2.69 4.35 26.36
CA GLU A 58 -1.30 3.99 26.08
C GLU A 58 -1.14 2.47 25.91
N TYR A 59 -1.76 1.68 26.76
CA TYR A 59 -1.80 0.22 26.60
C TYR A 59 -2.47 -0.19 25.29
N GLY A 60 -3.56 0.49 24.90
CA GLY A 60 -4.25 0.26 23.64
C GLY A 60 -3.36 0.52 22.42
N VAL A 61 -2.69 1.67 22.38
CA VAL A 61 -1.76 2.02 21.27
C VAL A 61 -0.59 1.02 21.22
N ASN A 62 -0.07 0.58 22.36
CA ASN A 62 0.97 -0.46 22.40
C ASN A 62 0.44 -1.78 21.83
N ALA A 63 -0.75 -2.22 22.22
CA ALA A 63 -1.39 -3.42 21.70
C ALA A 63 -1.60 -3.34 20.16
N LEU A 64 -2.06 -2.20 19.62
CA LEU A 64 -2.17 -1.98 18.18
C LEU A 64 -0.81 -2.11 17.48
N THR A 65 0.23 -1.51 18.07
CA THR A 65 1.59 -1.54 17.53
C THR A 65 2.14 -2.97 17.44
N LEU A 66 1.90 -3.78 18.46
CA LEU A 66 2.32 -5.18 18.47
C LEU A 66 1.47 -6.08 17.54
N ALA A 67 0.22 -5.74 17.29
CA ALA A 67 -0.66 -6.42 16.32
C ALA A 67 -0.34 -6.06 14.86
N PHE A 68 0.26 -4.88 14.62
CA PHE A 68 0.50 -4.30 13.29
C PHE A 68 1.25 -5.22 12.31
N PRO A 69 2.28 -6.01 12.69
CA PRO A 69 2.99 -6.89 11.75
C PRO A 69 2.08 -7.89 11.05
N ILE A 70 1.13 -8.49 11.76
CA ILE A 70 0.18 -9.46 11.18
C ILE A 70 -0.82 -8.75 10.25
N GLN A 71 -1.30 -7.57 10.66
CA GLN A 71 -2.17 -6.75 9.79
C GLN A 71 -1.45 -6.35 8.50
N MET A 72 -0.18 -5.92 8.60
CA MET A 72 0.63 -5.59 7.42
C MET A 72 0.89 -6.78 6.53
N LEU A 73 1.09 -7.98 7.10
CA LEU A 73 1.21 -9.21 6.31
C LEU A 73 -0.08 -9.52 5.55
N MET A 74 -1.23 -9.40 6.20
CA MET A 74 -2.54 -9.59 5.58
C MET A 74 -2.77 -8.62 4.41
N VAL A 75 -2.50 -7.33 4.63
CA VAL A 75 -2.61 -6.29 3.60
C VAL A 75 -1.60 -6.54 2.47
N SER A 76 -0.36 -6.92 2.78
CA SER A 76 0.68 -7.20 1.79
C SER A 76 0.30 -8.35 0.86
N ILE A 77 -0.29 -9.42 1.38
CA ILE A 77 -0.77 -10.55 0.58
C ILE A 77 -1.94 -10.10 -0.30
N GLY A 78 -2.90 -9.36 0.25
CA GLY A 78 -4.04 -8.83 -0.50
C GLY A 78 -3.63 -7.88 -1.62
N VAL A 79 -2.80 -6.88 -1.30
CA VAL A 79 -2.30 -5.89 -2.27
C VAL A 79 -1.42 -6.54 -3.32
N GLY A 80 -0.49 -7.42 -2.95
CA GLY A 80 0.40 -8.08 -3.90
C GLY A 80 -0.33 -9.01 -4.85
N THR A 81 -1.29 -9.81 -4.35
CA THR A 81 -2.20 -10.60 -5.19
C THR A 81 -2.97 -9.67 -6.14
N GLY A 82 -3.50 -8.57 -5.61
CA GLY A 82 -4.21 -7.54 -6.37
C GLY A 82 -3.37 -6.89 -7.47
N VAL A 83 -2.08 -6.67 -7.27
CA VAL A 83 -1.16 -6.15 -8.30
C VAL A 83 -1.03 -7.15 -9.46
N GLY A 84 -0.86 -8.44 -9.17
CA GLY A 84 -0.84 -9.49 -10.18
C GLY A 84 -2.14 -9.54 -10.99
N VAL A 85 -3.27 -9.45 -10.32
CA VAL A 85 -4.60 -9.39 -10.94
C VAL A 85 -4.74 -8.15 -11.82
N ASN A 86 -4.38 -6.96 -11.30
CA ASN A 86 -4.50 -5.70 -12.02
C ASN A 86 -3.72 -5.70 -13.34
N ALA A 87 -2.48 -6.19 -13.31
CA ALA A 87 -1.62 -6.28 -14.49
C ALA A 87 -2.17 -7.28 -15.54
N LEU A 88 -2.54 -8.50 -15.10
CA LEU A 88 -2.98 -9.56 -16.01
C LEU A 88 -4.38 -9.31 -16.57
N LEU A 89 -5.30 -8.84 -15.74
CA LEU A 89 -6.68 -8.59 -16.15
C LEU A 89 -6.73 -7.46 -17.16
N SER A 90 -6.07 -6.33 -16.88
CA SER A 90 -6.02 -5.18 -17.82
C SER A 90 -5.36 -5.58 -19.15
N LYS A 91 -4.28 -6.38 -19.13
CA LYS A 91 -3.64 -6.91 -20.34
C LYS A 91 -4.60 -7.77 -21.17
N ASN A 92 -5.32 -8.71 -20.56
CA ASN A 92 -6.25 -9.58 -21.27
C ASN A 92 -7.47 -8.81 -21.81
N LEU A 93 -7.93 -7.79 -21.10
CA LEU A 93 -8.96 -6.89 -21.62
C LEU A 93 -8.44 -6.11 -22.84
N GLY A 94 -7.19 -5.65 -22.82
CA GLY A 94 -6.56 -5.01 -23.97
C GLY A 94 -6.42 -5.93 -25.18
N GLN A 95 -6.24 -7.23 -24.96
CA GLN A 95 -6.24 -8.26 -26.02
C GLN A 95 -7.64 -8.61 -26.54
N GLY A 96 -8.70 -8.06 -25.96
CA GLY A 96 -10.09 -8.44 -26.26
C GLY A 96 -10.49 -9.83 -25.71
N ASN A 97 -9.64 -10.46 -24.92
CA ASN A 97 -9.90 -11.80 -24.36
C ASN A 97 -10.70 -11.70 -23.05
N ARG A 98 -12.00 -11.45 -23.21
CA ARG A 98 -12.95 -11.28 -22.09
C ARG A 98 -13.07 -12.57 -21.25
N GLU A 99 -13.00 -13.73 -21.86
CA GLU A 99 -13.12 -15.01 -21.16
C GLU A 99 -11.93 -15.22 -20.20
N LYS A 100 -10.71 -15.04 -20.70
CA LYS A 100 -9.50 -15.15 -19.86
C LYS A 100 -9.47 -14.04 -18.79
N ALA A 101 -9.92 -12.83 -19.09
CA ALA A 101 -10.03 -11.76 -18.10
C ALA A 101 -11.02 -12.13 -16.98
N SER A 102 -12.18 -12.74 -17.32
CA SER A 102 -13.17 -13.21 -16.36
C SER A 102 -12.64 -14.38 -15.52
N LEU A 103 -11.88 -15.29 -16.12
CA LEU A 103 -11.22 -16.39 -15.42
C LEU A 103 -10.20 -15.86 -14.39
N ILE A 104 -9.39 -14.85 -14.75
CA ILE A 104 -8.46 -14.20 -13.84
C ILE A 104 -9.21 -13.52 -12.70
N ALA A 105 -10.30 -12.80 -12.99
CA ALA A 105 -11.12 -12.14 -11.98
C ALA A 105 -11.74 -13.14 -10.99
N GLY A 106 -12.30 -14.25 -11.47
CA GLY A 106 -12.85 -15.29 -10.61
C GLY A 106 -11.80 -15.98 -9.75
N ASN A 107 -10.61 -16.28 -10.32
CA ASN A 107 -9.49 -16.84 -9.55
C ASN A 107 -8.92 -15.83 -8.53
N ALA A 108 -8.96 -14.53 -8.80
CA ALA A 108 -8.60 -13.52 -7.82
C ALA A 108 -9.49 -13.56 -6.58
N VAL A 109 -10.82 -13.66 -6.78
CA VAL A 109 -11.78 -13.79 -5.67
C VAL A 109 -11.54 -15.11 -4.91
N PHE A 110 -11.33 -16.22 -5.63
CA PHE A 110 -11.00 -17.51 -5.02
C PHE A 110 -9.74 -17.42 -4.15
N LEU A 111 -8.66 -16.81 -4.64
CA LEU A 111 -7.43 -16.60 -3.90
C LEU A 111 -7.63 -15.67 -2.68
N GLY A 112 -8.47 -14.65 -2.80
CA GLY A 112 -8.88 -13.81 -1.67
C GLY A 112 -9.58 -14.62 -0.58
N ILE A 113 -10.49 -15.52 -0.95
CA ILE A 113 -11.18 -16.42 -0.01
C ILE A 113 -10.17 -17.39 0.65
N CYS A 114 -9.24 -17.97 -0.11
CA CYS A 114 -8.20 -18.83 0.45
C CYS A 114 -7.31 -18.07 1.44
N THR A 115 -6.91 -16.84 1.12
CA THR A 115 -6.15 -15.98 2.02
C THR A 115 -6.94 -15.67 3.29
N TYR A 116 -8.22 -15.35 3.17
CA TYR A 116 -9.10 -15.17 4.32
C TYR A 116 -9.14 -16.41 5.23
N ILE A 117 -9.28 -17.61 4.66
CA ILE A 117 -9.32 -18.86 5.46
C ILE A 117 -8.02 -19.04 6.26
N VAL A 118 -6.87 -18.71 5.68
CA VAL A 118 -5.58 -18.76 6.40
C VAL A 118 -5.59 -17.82 7.61
N PHE A 119 -6.04 -16.56 7.43
CA PHE A 119 -6.10 -15.60 8.53
C PHE A 119 -7.22 -15.91 9.53
N LEU A 120 -8.33 -16.49 9.09
CA LEU A 120 -9.38 -17.01 9.97
C LEU A 120 -8.81 -18.09 10.92
N ILE A 121 -8.11 -19.07 10.37
CA ILE A 121 -7.47 -20.14 11.17
C ILE A 121 -6.44 -19.52 12.11
N PHE A 122 -5.59 -18.61 11.63
CA PHE A 122 -4.64 -17.90 12.47
C PHE A 122 -5.33 -17.09 13.58
N GLY A 123 -6.44 -16.42 13.29
CA GLY A 123 -7.25 -15.67 14.26
C GLY A 123 -7.82 -16.54 15.37
N LEU A 124 -8.17 -17.81 15.04
CA LEU A 124 -8.75 -18.75 16.00
C LEU A 124 -7.70 -19.44 16.88
N VAL A 125 -6.51 -19.77 16.34
CA VAL A 125 -5.55 -20.62 17.05
C VAL A 125 -4.14 -20.04 17.15
N GLY A 126 -3.77 -19.03 16.35
CA GLY A 126 -2.41 -18.51 16.24
C GLY A 126 -2.16 -17.22 17.02
N VAL A 127 -3.20 -16.41 17.24
CA VAL A 127 -3.06 -15.08 17.85
C VAL A 127 -2.52 -15.14 19.26
N ASP A 128 -2.96 -16.09 20.07
CA ASP A 128 -2.50 -16.26 21.44
C ASP A 128 -1.00 -16.53 21.50
N ALA A 129 -0.51 -17.46 20.70
CA ALA A 129 0.90 -17.80 20.64
C ALA A 129 1.73 -16.63 20.10
N PHE A 130 1.25 -15.95 19.04
CA PHE A 130 1.93 -14.79 18.47
C PHE A 130 2.06 -13.66 19.50
N MET A 131 0.95 -13.23 20.11
CA MET A 131 0.97 -12.11 21.06
C MET A 131 1.82 -12.41 22.30
N ALA A 132 1.86 -13.67 22.77
CA ALA A 132 2.73 -14.08 23.85
C ALA A 132 4.24 -13.95 23.53
N THR A 133 4.62 -13.95 22.25
CA THR A 133 6.01 -13.68 21.82
C THR A 133 6.33 -12.19 21.77
N GLN A 134 5.32 -11.31 21.77
CA GLN A 134 5.50 -9.88 21.58
C GLN A 134 5.61 -9.11 22.90
N THR A 135 4.91 -9.56 23.94
CA THR A 135 4.89 -8.87 25.23
C THR A 135 4.63 -9.82 26.40
N SER A 136 5.22 -9.48 27.56
CA SER A 136 4.95 -10.13 28.83
C SER A 136 3.95 -9.35 29.71
N ASP A 137 3.60 -8.11 29.30
CA ASP A 137 2.60 -7.30 30.01
C ASP A 137 1.20 -7.91 29.83
N PRO A 138 0.52 -8.33 30.91
CA PRO A 138 -0.75 -9.04 30.81
C PRO A 138 -1.87 -8.18 30.24
N VAL A 139 -1.84 -6.85 30.43
CA VAL A 139 -2.85 -5.92 29.93
C VAL A 139 -2.69 -5.73 28.42
N VAL A 140 -1.48 -5.40 27.97
CA VAL A 140 -1.16 -5.24 26.55
C VAL A 140 -1.39 -6.55 25.80
N LEU A 141 -1.00 -7.69 26.40
CA LEU A 141 -1.21 -9.02 25.84
C LEU A 141 -2.70 -9.30 25.60
N GLN A 142 -3.55 -9.04 26.60
CA GLN A 142 -4.98 -9.27 26.48
C GLN A 142 -5.63 -8.33 25.45
N MET A 143 -5.29 -7.03 25.50
CA MET A 143 -5.78 -6.06 24.51
C MET A 143 -5.36 -6.41 23.09
N GLY A 144 -4.10 -6.84 22.90
CA GLY A 144 -3.58 -7.25 21.60
C GLY A 144 -4.26 -8.51 21.06
N LYS A 145 -4.52 -9.49 21.92
CA LYS A 145 -5.29 -10.70 21.58
C LYS A 145 -6.70 -10.35 21.13
N ASP A 146 -7.39 -9.56 21.93
CA ASP A 146 -8.77 -9.13 21.64
C ASP A 146 -8.86 -8.40 20.29
N TYR A 147 -7.95 -7.46 20.03
CA TYR A 147 -7.91 -6.69 18.79
C TYR A 147 -7.57 -7.56 17.60
N LEU A 148 -6.45 -8.27 17.65
CA LEU A 148 -5.93 -9.02 16.52
C LEU A 148 -6.81 -10.22 16.15
N SER A 149 -7.41 -10.92 17.14
CA SER A 149 -8.35 -12.01 16.87
C SER A 149 -9.57 -11.51 16.09
N ILE A 150 -10.19 -10.40 16.49
CA ILE A 150 -11.31 -9.81 15.77
C ILE A 150 -10.90 -9.45 14.35
N CYS A 151 -9.77 -8.73 14.17
CA CYS A 151 -9.27 -8.34 12.86
C CYS A 151 -8.99 -9.53 11.94
N CYS A 152 -8.43 -10.64 12.46
CA CYS A 152 -8.13 -11.84 11.66
C CYS A 152 -9.38 -12.67 11.36
N ILE A 153 -10.23 -12.91 12.36
CA ILE A 153 -11.45 -13.74 12.20
C ILE A 153 -12.41 -13.07 11.19
N TRP A 154 -12.56 -11.77 11.25
CA TRP A 154 -13.44 -11.00 10.37
C TRP A 154 -12.71 -10.35 9.19
N SER A 155 -11.50 -10.81 8.86
CA SER A 155 -10.67 -10.28 7.76
C SER A 155 -11.25 -10.45 6.35
N PHE A 156 -12.36 -11.18 6.21
CA PHE A 156 -13.05 -11.38 4.94
C PHE A 156 -13.35 -10.05 4.24
N GLY A 157 -13.88 -9.08 4.99
CA GLY A 157 -14.14 -7.73 4.51
C GLY A 157 -12.90 -7.10 3.90
N THR A 158 -11.81 -7.09 4.64
CA THR A 158 -10.54 -6.46 4.23
C THR A 158 -9.93 -7.15 3.00
N ILE A 159 -9.75 -8.47 3.05
CA ILE A 159 -9.02 -9.21 2.02
C ILE A 159 -9.79 -9.22 0.70
N VAL A 160 -11.08 -9.52 0.76
CA VAL A 160 -11.91 -9.63 -0.45
C VAL A 160 -12.20 -8.24 -1.03
N TYR A 161 -12.31 -7.20 -0.19
CA TYR A 161 -12.41 -5.82 -0.67
C TYR A 161 -11.17 -5.42 -1.49
N LEU A 162 -9.95 -5.71 -1.02
CA LEU A 162 -8.72 -5.42 -1.76
C LEU A 162 -8.72 -6.06 -3.16
N ILE A 163 -9.31 -7.24 -3.32
CA ILE A 163 -9.46 -7.87 -4.63
C ILE A 163 -10.47 -7.10 -5.50
N TYR A 164 -11.67 -6.77 -4.98
CA TYR A 164 -12.66 -6.00 -5.74
C TYR A 164 -12.18 -4.60 -6.10
N GLU A 165 -11.41 -3.97 -5.22
CA GLU A 165 -10.72 -2.72 -5.52
C GLU A 165 -9.87 -2.85 -6.79
N LYS A 166 -9.04 -3.88 -6.88
CA LYS A 166 -8.17 -4.11 -8.05
C LYS A 166 -8.95 -4.54 -9.30
N LEU A 167 -10.05 -5.28 -9.15
CA LEU A 167 -10.95 -5.59 -10.27
C LEU A 167 -11.61 -4.34 -10.86
N LEU A 168 -11.95 -3.35 -10.03
CA LEU A 168 -12.47 -2.05 -10.49
C LEU A 168 -11.36 -1.21 -11.15
N GLN A 169 -10.17 -1.18 -10.55
CA GLN A 169 -9.03 -0.43 -11.08
C GLN A 169 -8.58 -0.97 -12.45
N SER A 170 -8.49 -2.29 -12.59
CA SER A 170 -8.02 -2.97 -13.81
C SER A 170 -8.96 -2.83 -15.01
N THR A 171 -10.23 -2.51 -14.77
CA THR A 171 -11.22 -2.21 -15.83
C THR A 171 -11.33 -0.71 -16.11
N GLY A 172 -10.49 0.11 -15.47
CA GLY A 172 -10.51 1.56 -15.61
C GLY A 172 -11.55 2.28 -14.73
N ARG A 173 -12.12 1.61 -13.73
CA ARG A 173 -13.19 2.15 -12.88
C ARG A 173 -12.64 2.65 -11.53
N SER A 174 -11.62 3.49 -11.59
CA SER A 174 -10.94 4.02 -10.41
C SER A 174 -11.84 4.86 -9.49
N ILE A 175 -12.77 5.64 -10.07
CA ILE A 175 -13.74 6.43 -9.26
C ILE A 175 -14.59 5.49 -8.41
N GLN A 176 -15.09 4.39 -8.98
CA GLN A 176 -15.89 3.41 -8.26
C GLN A 176 -15.10 2.73 -7.15
N SER A 177 -13.84 2.40 -7.41
CA SER A 177 -12.91 1.87 -6.40
C SER A 177 -12.73 2.88 -5.25
N THR A 178 -12.51 4.15 -5.57
CA THR A 178 -12.37 5.22 -4.57
C THR A 178 -13.66 5.45 -3.76
N VAL A 179 -14.83 5.39 -4.39
CA VAL A 179 -16.13 5.50 -3.67
C VAL A 179 -16.28 4.38 -2.65
N ALA A 180 -15.92 3.14 -3.00
CA ALA A 180 -15.97 2.01 -2.05
C ALA A 180 -14.98 2.23 -0.87
N GLN A 181 -13.77 2.71 -1.15
CA GLN A 181 -12.78 3.04 -0.12
C GLN A 181 -13.27 4.15 0.81
N ILE A 182 -13.83 5.22 0.26
CA ILE A 182 -14.38 6.34 1.03
C ILE A 182 -15.51 5.84 1.93
N ALA A 183 -16.44 5.03 1.41
CA ALA A 183 -17.53 4.48 2.19
C ALA A 183 -17.03 3.69 3.41
N GLY A 184 -16.01 2.83 3.21
CA GLY A 184 -15.41 2.07 4.30
C GLY A 184 -14.70 2.94 5.32
N ALA A 185 -13.85 3.86 4.86
CA ALA A 185 -13.08 4.73 5.73
C ALA A 185 -13.96 5.68 6.56
N LEU A 186 -14.98 6.29 5.95
CA LEU A 186 -15.93 7.14 6.68
C LEU A 186 -16.74 6.33 7.71
N SER A 187 -17.17 5.12 7.35
CA SER A 187 -17.86 4.24 8.30
C SER A 187 -16.99 3.91 9.50
N ASN A 188 -15.72 3.59 9.27
CA ASN A 188 -14.77 3.32 10.35
C ASN A 188 -14.62 4.56 11.27
N ILE A 189 -14.30 5.73 10.70
CA ILE A 189 -14.12 6.99 11.47
C ILE A 189 -15.37 7.34 12.32
N ILE A 190 -16.57 7.05 11.81
CA ILE A 190 -17.82 7.29 12.53
C ILE A 190 -18.04 6.24 13.62
N LEU A 191 -17.74 4.98 13.34
CA LEU A 191 -17.97 3.86 14.27
C LEU A 191 -16.93 3.81 15.39
N ASP A 192 -15.70 4.26 15.17
CA ASP A 192 -14.64 4.26 16.18
C ASP A 192 -15.08 4.93 17.49
N PRO A 193 -15.48 6.22 17.52
CA PRO A 193 -15.88 6.85 18.77
C PRO A 193 -17.16 6.23 19.36
N ILE A 194 -18.07 5.72 18.53
CA ILE A 194 -19.31 5.09 18.99
C ILE A 194 -19.00 3.78 19.72
N MET A 195 -18.12 2.95 19.16
CA MET A 195 -17.84 1.62 19.71
C MET A 195 -16.73 1.62 20.74
N ILE A 196 -15.75 2.52 20.64
CA ILE A 196 -14.66 2.65 21.63
C ILE A 196 -15.20 3.24 22.92
N TYR A 197 -15.92 4.38 22.83
CA TYR A 197 -16.35 5.15 24.00
C TYR A 197 -17.78 4.85 24.45
N GLY A 198 -18.55 4.08 23.68
CA GLY A 198 -19.94 3.75 24.01
C GLY A 198 -20.91 4.91 23.80
N LEU A 199 -20.73 5.68 22.72
CA LEU A 199 -21.64 6.78 22.37
C LEU A 199 -22.97 6.26 21.81
N LEU A 200 -23.99 7.11 21.81
CA LEU A 200 -25.34 6.84 21.23
C LEU A 200 -26.04 5.59 21.84
N GLY A 201 -25.72 5.24 23.10
CA GLY A 201 -26.32 4.10 23.79
C GLY A 201 -25.67 2.75 23.50
N PHE A 202 -24.57 2.71 22.76
CA PHE A 202 -23.75 1.53 22.61
C PHE A 202 -22.92 1.27 23.86
N PRO A 203 -22.56 0.00 24.16
CA PRO A 203 -21.62 -0.30 25.24
C PRO A 203 -20.22 0.19 24.84
N ALA A 204 -19.46 0.71 25.81
CA ALA A 204 -18.04 1.03 25.60
C ALA A 204 -17.24 -0.25 25.48
N LEU A 205 -16.77 -0.57 24.28
CA LEU A 205 -16.03 -1.79 23.98
C LEU A 205 -14.51 -1.59 24.03
N GLY A 206 -14.03 -0.34 24.17
CA GLY A 206 -12.60 -0.02 24.19
C GLY A 206 -11.89 -0.52 22.92
N ILE A 207 -10.78 -1.23 23.09
CA ILE A 207 -9.99 -1.72 21.95
C ILE A 207 -10.73 -2.71 21.05
N LYS A 208 -11.67 -3.50 21.59
CA LYS A 208 -12.56 -4.35 20.80
C LYS A 208 -13.45 -3.50 19.89
N GLY A 209 -13.86 -2.33 20.37
CA GLY A 209 -14.63 -1.36 19.58
C GLY A 209 -13.88 -0.88 18.36
N ALA A 210 -12.59 -0.53 18.48
CA ALA A 210 -11.73 -0.18 17.37
C ALA A 210 -11.60 -1.33 16.34
N ALA A 211 -11.40 -2.58 16.82
CA ALA A 211 -11.35 -3.75 15.95
C ALA A 211 -12.66 -3.96 15.19
N TYR A 212 -13.81 -3.89 15.87
CA TYR A 212 -15.12 -4.03 15.21
C TYR A 212 -15.40 -2.89 14.23
N ALA A 213 -15.11 -1.65 14.57
CA ALA A 213 -15.28 -0.52 13.67
C ALA A 213 -14.46 -0.69 12.39
N THR A 214 -13.21 -1.17 12.51
CA THR A 214 -12.33 -1.47 11.39
C THR A 214 -12.93 -2.56 10.49
N VAL A 215 -13.32 -3.71 11.05
CA VAL A 215 -13.85 -4.83 10.23
C VAL A 215 -15.22 -4.51 9.63
N ILE A 216 -16.07 -3.74 10.31
CA ILE A 216 -17.36 -3.26 9.76
C ILE A 216 -17.11 -2.28 8.63
N GLY A 217 -16.21 -1.32 8.79
CA GLY A 217 -15.83 -0.37 7.75
C GLY A 217 -15.32 -1.08 6.49
N GLN A 218 -14.44 -2.06 6.66
CA GLN A 218 -13.96 -2.89 5.54
C GLN A 218 -15.06 -3.77 4.93
N GLY A 219 -15.99 -4.26 5.74
CA GLY A 219 -17.18 -4.97 5.27
C GLY A 219 -18.07 -4.09 4.40
N ILE A 220 -18.29 -2.84 4.80
CA ILE A 220 -19.03 -1.84 4.01
C ILE A 220 -18.30 -1.55 2.70
N ALA A 221 -16.97 -1.36 2.72
CA ALA A 221 -16.16 -1.18 1.52
C ALA A 221 -16.32 -2.38 0.57
N LEU A 222 -16.30 -3.62 1.11
CA LEU A 222 -16.54 -4.82 0.34
C LEU A 222 -17.92 -4.84 -0.32
N VAL A 223 -18.98 -4.57 0.43
CA VAL A 223 -20.36 -4.57 -0.10
C VAL A 223 -20.50 -3.52 -1.20
N VAL A 224 -20.05 -2.30 -0.97
CA VAL A 224 -20.09 -1.23 -1.98
C VAL A 224 -19.22 -1.60 -3.19
N GLY A 225 -18.00 -2.10 -2.98
CA GLY A 225 -17.10 -2.54 -4.04
C GLY A 225 -17.69 -3.67 -4.88
N PHE A 226 -18.32 -4.67 -4.24
CA PHE A 226 -19.00 -5.77 -4.92
C PHE A 226 -20.19 -5.27 -5.77
N VAL A 227 -21.04 -4.42 -5.22
CA VAL A 227 -22.19 -3.84 -5.95
C VAL A 227 -21.71 -3.03 -7.15
N LEU A 228 -20.71 -2.18 -6.96
CA LEU A 228 -20.13 -1.39 -8.05
C LEU A 228 -19.45 -2.28 -9.10
N HIS A 229 -18.75 -3.33 -8.66
CA HIS A 229 -18.16 -4.31 -9.58
C HIS A 229 -19.24 -5.02 -10.41
N THR A 230 -20.27 -5.58 -9.79
CA THR A 230 -21.33 -6.29 -10.50
C THR A 230 -22.14 -5.38 -11.43
N HIS A 231 -22.33 -4.11 -11.05
CA HIS A 231 -23.06 -3.15 -11.88
C HIS A 231 -22.25 -2.66 -13.08
N TYR A 232 -21.00 -2.21 -12.84
CA TYR A 232 -20.20 -1.56 -13.86
C TYR A 232 -19.33 -2.51 -14.68
N ASN A 233 -18.80 -3.57 -14.08
CA ASN A 233 -17.83 -4.47 -14.74
C ASN A 233 -18.49 -5.54 -15.60
N LYS A 234 -19.79 -5.80 -15.48
CA LYS A 234 -20.50 -6.80 -16.32
C LYS A 234 -20.37 -6.56 -17.82
N ARG A 235 -19.99 -5.37 -18.26
CA ARG A 235 -19.71 -5.06 -19.67
C ARG A 235 -18.35 -5.57 -20.13
N ASP A 236 -17.36 -5.51 -19.25
CA ASP A 236 -15.97 -5.88 -19.53
C ASP A 236 -15.66 -7.32 -19.11
N LEU A 237 -16.33 -7.82 -18.07
CA LEU A 237 -16.12 -9.13 -17.47
C LEU A 237 -17.44 -9.91 -17.37
N ASN A 238 -17.33 -11.22 -17.36
CA ASN A 238 -18.42 -12.08 -16.89
C ASN A 238 -18.29 -12.19 -15.36
N THR A 239 -19.28 -11.64 -14.64
CA THR A 239 -19.31 -11.61 -13.18
C THR A 239 -20.00 -12.83 -12.54
N SER A 240 -20.25 -13.89 -13.32
CA SER A 240 -20.87 -15.12 -12.83
C SER A 240 -19.99 -15.83 -11.82
N LEU A 241 -20.59 -16.33 -10.75
CA LEU A 241 -19.91 -17.14 -9.71
C LEU A 241 -19.25 -18.41 -10.29
N SER A 242 -19.68 -18.86 -11.47
CA SER A 242 -19.09 -20.02 -12.16
C SER A 242 -17.59 -19.85 -12.49
N TYR A 243 -17.11 -18.60 -12.57
CA TYR A 243 -15.69 -18.30 -12.76
C TYR A 243 -14.86 -18.36 -11.47
N ILE A 244 -15.50 -18.43 -10.29
CA ILE A 244 -14.83 -18.64 -9.00
C ILE A 244 -14.52 -20.14 -8.85
N ARG A 245 -13.71 -20.65 -9.78
CA ARG A 245 -13.23 -22.04 -9.77
C ARG A 245 -11.71 -22.05 -9.83
N PRO A 246 -11.04 -22.89 -9.00
CA PRO A 246 -9.59 -22.95 -9.00
C PRO A 246 -9.06 -23.34 -10.39
N ASN A 247 -8.24 -22.48 -10.96
CA ASN A 247 -7.50 -22.74 -12.19
C ASN A 247 -6.03 -22.50 -11.93
N LEU A 248 -5.26 -23.59 -11.79
CA LEU A 248 -3.84 -23.53 -11.43
C LEU A 248 -3.01 -22.67 -12.39
N LYS A 249 -3.36 -22.64 -13.69
CA LYS A 249 -2.65 -21.81 -14.67
C LYS A 249 -2.89 -20.33 -14.42
N ALA A 250 -4.15 -19.93 -14.20
CA ALA A 250 -4.50 -18.55 -13.88
C ALA A 250 -3.87 -18.11 -12.54
N MET A 251 -3.93 -18.97 -11.52
CA MET A 251 -3.32 -18.70 -10.21
C MET A 251 -1.82 -18.54 -10.31
N LYS A 252 -1.12 -19.39 -11.07
CA LYS A 252 0.31 -19.30 -11.31
C LYS A 252 0.68 -18.00 -12.07
N GLU A 253 -0.12 -17.62 -13.07
CA GLU A 253 0.07 -16.35 -13.77
C GLU A 253 -0.10 -15.16 -12.82
N ILE A 254 -1.13 -15.14 -11.96
CA ILE A 254 -1.36 -14.08 -10.95
C ILE A 254 -0.15 -13.98 -10.00
N TYR A 255 0.29 -15.08 -9.44
CA TYR A 255 1.37 -15.09 -8.46
C TYR A 255 2.77 -14.91 -9.06
N SER A 256 2.95 -15.09 -10.37
CA SER A 256 4.21 -14.72 -11.05
C SER A 256 4.55 -13.22 -10.91
N ILE A 257 3.53 -12.38 -10.76
CA ILE A 257 3.64 -10.94 -10.49
C ILE A 257 3.33 -10.65 -9.03
N GLY A 258 2.35 -11.36 -8.46
CA GLY A 258 1.85 -11.13 -7.12
C GLY A 258 2.86 -11.45 -6.02
N ILE A 259 3.56 -12.60 -6.08
CA ILE A 259 4.58 -12.95 -5.07
C ILE A 259 5.71 -11.92 -5.00
N PRO A 260 6.34 -11.50 -6.12
CA PRO A 260 7.27 -10.38 -6.09
C PRO A 260 6.71 -9.12 -5.43
N ALA A 261 5.44 -8.78 -5.69
CA ALA A 261 4.79 -7.61 -5.10
C ALA A 261 4.53 -7.77 -3.59
N ILE A 262 4.14 -8.96 -3.12
CA ILE A 262 4.02 -9.30 -1.69
C ILE A 262 5.34 -9.11 -0.97
N ILE A 263 6.42 -9.67 -1.52
CA ILE A 263 7.77 -9.54 -0.95
C ILE A 263 8.18 -8.08 -0.90
N MET A 264 7.95 -7.31 -1.98
CA MET A 264 8.26 -5.88 -2.03
C MET A 264 7.59 -5.08 -0.89
N GLN A 265 6.32 -5.36 -0.59
CA GLN A 265 5.60 -4.72 0.53
C GLN A 265 6.26 -5.06 1.88
N SER A 266 6.66 -6.30 2.05
CA SER A 266 7.31 -6.77 3.29
C SER A 266 8.72 -6.17 3.45
N LEU A 267 9.45 -5.90 2.35
CA LEU A 267 10.80 -5.33 2.40
C LEU A 267 10.85 -3.97 3.12
N THR A 268 9.78 -3.18 3.07
CA THR A 268 9.72 -1.90 3.79
C THR A 268 9.85 -2.10 5.30
N SER A 269 9.19 -3.12 5.85
CA SER A 269 9.28 -3.45 7.27
C SER A 269 10.68 -3.94 7.65
N PHE A 270 11.28 -4.80 6.82
CA PHE A 270 12.66 -5.27 7.02
C PHE A 270 13.67 -4.13 6.96
N MET A 271 13.53 -3.22 6.01
CA MET A 271 14.38 -2.03 5.91
C MET A 271 14.26 -1.17 7.17
N THR A 272 13.03 -0.85 7.58
CA THR A 272 12.79 -0.01 8.77
C THR A 272 13.37 -0.64 10.02
N TYR A 273 13.20 -1.95 10.20
CA TYR A 273 13.78 -2.70 11.31
C TYR A 273 15.32 -2.64 11.30
N GLY A 274 15.93 -2.92 10.15
CA GLY A 274 17.39 -2.87 9.99
C GLY A 274 17.95 -1.46 10.22
N ILE A 275 17.29 -0.43 9.68
CA ILE A 275 17.68 0.98 9.89
C ILE A 275 17.58 1.35 11.37
N ASN A 276 16.53 0.95 12.08
CA ASN A 276 16.38 1.24 13.50
C ASN A 276 17.49 0.60 14.34
N ILE A 277 17.92 -0.63 14.02
CA ILE A 277 19.06 -1.26 14.68
C ILE A 277 20.34 -0.45 14.43
N ILE A 278 20.64 -0.11 13.17
CA ILE A 278 21.83 0.64 12.77
C ILE A 278 21.83 2.03 13.44
N PHE A 279 20.71 2.73 13.38
CA PHE A 279 20.58 4.08 13.97
C PHE A 279 20.63 4.05 15.49
N GLY A 280 20.15 2.98 16.12
CA GLY A 280 20.26 2.74 17.55
C GLY A 280 21.72 2.65 18.06
N THR A 281 22.68 2.29 17.19
CA THR A 281 24.11 2.33 17.53
C THR A 281 24.69 3.75 17.60
N ILE A 282 23.99 4.73 16.99
CA ILE A 282 24.40 6.14 17.03
C ILE A 282 23.80 6.83 18.27
N SER A 283 22.46 6.98 18.28
CA SER A 283 21.71 7.54 19.42
C SER A 283 20.21 7.27 19.31
N SER A 284 19.50 7.29 20.46
CA SER A 284 18.03 7.20 20.49
C SER A 284 17.36 8.39 19.76
N SER A 285 18.00 9.56 19.79
CA SER A 285 17.52 10.75 19.08
C SER A 285 17.49 10.56 17.56
N VAL A 286 18.49 9.88 16.98
CA VAL A 286 18.53 9.54 15.54
C VAL A 286 17.40 8.59 15.19
N VAL A 287 17.13 7.57 15.99
CA VAL A 287 16.01 6.64 15.80
C VAL A 287 14.67 7.37 15.84
N THR A 288 14.50 8.26 16.83
CA THR A 288 13.27 9.06 16.97
C THR A 288 13.09 10.00 15.77
N ALA A 289 14.14 10.69 15.34
CA ALA A 289 14.11 11.57 14.18
C ALA A 289 13.74 10.82 12.89
N TYR A 290 14.28 9.61 12.70
CA TYR A 290 13.90 8.73 11.58
C TYR A 290 12.43 8.31 11.65
N GLY A 291 11.94 7.90 12.82
CA GLY A 291 10.55 7.51 13.01
C GLY A 291 9.55 8.61 12.68
N VAL A 292 9.84 9.85 13.10
CA VAL A 292 9.03 11.03 12.75
C VAL A 292 9.09 11.32 11.25
N TYR A 293 10.28 11.35 10.67
CA TYR A 293 10.45 11.50 9.23
C TYR A 293 9.67 10.46 8.44
N PHE A 294 9.75 9.18 8.83
CA PHE A 294 9.08 8.07 8.15
C PHE A 294 7.55 8.25 8.11
N LYS A 295 6.94 8.73 9.20
CA LYS A 295 5.50 9.04 9.23
C LYS A 295 5.13 10.16 8.26
N ILE A 296 5.94 11.22 8.19
CA ILE A 296 5.74 12.36 7.28
C ILE A 296 5.86 11.91 5.83
N GLN A 297 6.89 11.14 5.51
CA GLN A 297 7.18 10.63 4.17
C GLN A 297 6.04 9.79 3.61
N GLN A 298 5.36 9.01 4.45
CA GLN A 298 4.28 8.11 4.01
C GLN A 298 3.18 8.83 3.25
N PHE A 299 2.79 10.05 3.64
CA PHE A 299 1.75 10.81 2.94
C PHE A 299 2.13 11.09 1.49
N ILE A 300 3.38 11.48 1.24
CA ILE A 300 3.85 11.82 -0.10
C ILE A 300 4.02 10.56 -0.94
N LEU A 301 4.58 9.50 -0.36
CA LEU A 301 4.72 8.22 -1.05
C LEU A 301 3.36 7.59 -1.40
N PHE A 302 2.35 7.72 -0.56
CA PHE A 302 1.00 7.22 -0.85
C PHE A 302 0.39 7.93 -2.06
N ALA A 303 0.65 9.23 -2.26
CA ALA A 303 0.24 9.93 -3.47
C ALA A 303 0.94 9.35 -4.72
N ALA A 304 2.25 9.06 -4.64
CA ALA A 304 2.98 8.41 -5.73
C ALA A 304 2.47 6.98 -6.01
N PHE A 305 2.18 6.19 -4.97
CA PHE A 305 1.57 4.86 -5.12
C PHE A 305 0.16 4.93 -5.70
N GLY A 306 -0.64 5.95 -5.35
CA GLY A 306 -1.94 6.20 -5.96
C GLY A 306 -1.83 6.41 -7.48
N MET A 307 -0.88 7.23 -7.94
CA MET A 307 -0.58 7.40 -9.36
C MET A 307 -0.10 6.10 -10.01
N ASN A 308 0.76 5.35 -9.33
CA ASN A 308 1.26 4.05 -9.82
C ASN A 308 0.14 3.02 -10.01
N ASN A 309 -0.85 2.99 -9.13
CA ASN A 309 -2.03 2.14 -9.27
C ASN A 309 -2.83 2.44 -10.56
N ALA A 310 -2.78 3.68 -11.09
CA ALA A 310 -3.36 4.03 -12.37
C ALA A 310 -2.44 3.66 -13.56
N ILE A 311 -1.13 3.77 -13.41
CA ILE A 311 -0.15 3.42 -14.45
C ILE A 311 -0.25 1.95 -14.81
N ILE A 312 -0.34 1.06 -13.81
CA ILE A 312 -0.37 -0.39 -14.01
C ILE A 312 -1.46 -0.83 -14.99
N PRO A 313 -2.76 -0.53 -14.78
CA PRO A 313 -3.80 -0.98 -15.69
C PRO A 313 -3.76 -0.28 -17.05
N ILE A 314 -3.36 1.00 -17.11
CA ILE A 314 -3.28 1.75 -18.37
C ILE A 314 -2.17 1.18 -19.25
N VAL A 315 -0.98 0.98 -18.72
CA VAL A 315 0.14 0.39 -19.46
C VAL A 315 -0.17 -1.07 -19.81
N GLY A 316 -0.69 -1.86 -18.87
CA GLY A 316 -1.05 -3.26 -19.09
C GLY A 316 -2.11 -3.44 -20.18
N PHE A 317 -3.15 -2.62 -20.21
CA PHE A 317 -4.19 -2.64 -21.23
C PHE A 317 -3.63 -2.33 -22.62
N ASN A 318 -2.86 -1.25 -22.76
CA ASN A 318 -2.27 -0.85 -24.03
C ASN A 318 -1.15 -1.83 -24.48
N TYR A 319 -0.48 -2.50 -23.53
CA TYR A 319 0.41 -3.61 -23.85
C TYR A 319 -0.37 -4.81 -24.43
N GLY A 320 -1.55 -5.10 -23.89
CA GLY A 320 -2.47 -6.08 -24.47
C GLY A 320 -2.90 -5.73 -25.89
N MET A 321 -3.22 -4.46 -26.15
CA MET A 321 -3.56 -3.93 -27.50
C MET A 321 -2.38 -3.88 -28.47
N ARG A 322 -1.15 -4.08 -28.03
CA ARG A 322 0.09 -3.90 -28.79
C ARG A 322 0.28 -2.46 -29.33
N ASP A 323 -0.29 -1.46 -28.63
CA ASP A 323 -0.13 -0.05 -29.00
C ASP A 323 1.12 0.56 -28.34
N LYS A 324 2.25 0.46 -29.05
CA LYS A 324 3.56 0.95 -28.60
C LYS A 324 3.57 2.44 -28.26
N LYS A 325 2.83 3.27 -29.04
CA LYS A 325 2.75 4.72 -28.78
C LYS A 325 2.08 4.98 -27.44
N ARG A 326 0.93 4.38 -27.19
CA ARG A 326 0.18 4.57 -25.96
C ARG A 326 0.91 3.99 -24.73
N ILE A 327 1.67 2.90 -24.89
CA ILE A 327 2.55 2.39 -23.83
C ILE A 327 3.61 3.43 -23.47
N ASN A 328 4.33 3.98 -24.46
CA ASN A 328 5.35 4.98 -24.22
C ASN A 328 4.77 6.28 -23.62
N ASP A 329 3.62 6.71 -24.09
CA ASP A 329 2.89 7.86 -23.53
C ASP A 329 2.50 7.57 -22.07
N GLY A 330 2.03 6.36 -21.74
CA GLY A 330 1.71 5.93 -20.38
C GLY A 330 2.92 6.01 -19.45
N ILE A 331 4.06 5.53 -19.89
CA ILE A 331 5.33 5.60 -19.15
C ILE A 331 5.76 7.06 -18.99
N ARG A 332 5.73 7.86 -20.06
CA ARG A 332 6.19 9.26 -20.06
C ARG A 332 5.33 10.15 -19.17
N TYR A 333 4.01 10.13 -19.35
CA TYR A 333 3.10 10.95 -18.54
C TYR A 333 2.98 10.43 -17.11
N GLY A 334 3.03 9.11 -16.91
CA GLY A 334 3.10 8.52 -15.57
C GLY A 334 4.33 9.00 -14.82
N MET A 335 5.51 8.96 -15.47
CA MET A 335 6.75 9.50 -14.90
C MET A 335 6.62 10.99 -14.60
N LEU A 336 6.15 11.79 -15.56
CA LEU A 336 6.02 13.24 -15.39
C LEU A 336 5.12 13.59 -14.19
N TYR A 337 3.93 13.00 -14.10
CA TYR A 337 2.99 13.33 -13.03
C TYR A 337 3.48 12.84 -11.67
N THR A 338 4.09 11.66 -11.60
CA THR A 338 4.68 11.18 -10.35
C THR A 338 5.85 12.05 -9.90
N LEU A 339 6.71 12.48 -10.81
CA LEU A 339 7.82 13.39 -10.48
C LEU A 339 7.32 14.77 -10.05
N ILE A 340 6.22 15.27 -10.63
CA ILE A 340 5.58 16.51 -10.16
C ILE A 340 5.08 16.34 -8.73
N ILE A 341 4.38 15.25 -8.42
CA ILE A 341 3.88 14.96 -7.08
C ILE A 341 5.03 14.89 -6.08
N MET A 342 6.08 14.13 -6.40
CA MET A 342 7.25 13.97 -5.54
C MET A 342 8.04 15.27 -5.40
N GLY A 343 8.15 16.05 -6.49
CA GLY A 343 8.81 17.37 -6.47
C GLY A 343 8.05 18.39 -5.60
N ILE A 344 6.73 18.44 -5.70
CA ILE A 344 5.89 19.28 -4.82
C ILE A 344 6.09 18.83 -3.36
N GLY A 345 6.02 17.53 -3.08
CA GLY A 345 6.26 16.98 -1.75
C GLY A 345 7.64 17.33 -1.21
N MET A 346 8.68 17.21 -2.04
CA MET A 346 10.05 17.63 -1.69
C MET A 346 10.11 19.11 -1.31
N ILE A 347 9.55 20.00 -2.15
CA ILE A 347 9.56 21.45 -1.90
C ILE A 347 8.80 21.78 -0.61
N LEU A 348 7.62 21.23 -0.41
CA LEU A 348 6.83 21.46 0.80
C LEU A 348 7.57 21.02 2.07
N LEU A 349 8.25 19.87 2.03
CA LEU A 349 9.03 19.39 3.17
C LEU A 349 10.31 20.18 3.38
N GLN A 350 10.99 20.62 2.31
CA GLN A 350 12.17 21.47 2.42
C GLN A 350 11.86 22.84 3.06
N LEU A 351 10.75 23.46 2.67
CA LEU A 351 10.31 24.75 3.19
C LEU A 351 9.70 24.64 4.59
N GLY A 352 8.90 23.58 4.82
CA GLY A 352 8.14 23.37 6.04
C GLY A 352 8.82 22.50 7.11
N ALA A 353 10.11 22.13 6.95
CA ALA A 353 10.78 21.17 7.82
C ALA A 353 10.70 21.55 9.31
N TYR A 354 10.91 22.80 9.65
CA TYR A 354 10.83 23.27 11.04
C TYR A 354 9.41 23.27 11.58
N GLN A 355 8.44 23.80 10.81
CA GLN A 355 7.05 23.90 11.22
C GLN A 355 6.42 22.52 11.40
N ILE A 356 6.76 21.58 10.53
CA ILE A 356 6.26 20.20 10.59
C ILE A 356 6.84 19.48 11.81
N THR A 357 8.13 19.68 12.12
CA THR A 357 8.74 19.07 13.30
C THR A 357 8.25 19.67 14.63
N ASP A 358 7.79 20.92 14.62
CA ASP A 358 7.18 21.56 15.80
C ASP A 358 5.90 20.87 16.29
N ILE A 359 5.19 20.20 15.38
CA ILE A 359 3.95 19.45 15.72
C ILE A 359 4.26 18.25 16.66
N PHE A 360 5.50 17.75 16.64
CA PHE A 360 5.89 16.51 17.33
C PHE A 360 6.67 16.84 18.62
N SER A 361 6.34 17.67 19.47
CA SER A 361 6.90 17.89 20.84
C SER A 361 8.30 17.27 21.11
N LEU A 362 9.24 17.44 20.17
CA LEU A 362 10.59 16.87 20.22
C LEU A 362 11.52 17.77 21.04
N SER A 363 12.58 17.18 21.64
CA SER A 363 13.69 17.95 22.19
C SER A 363 14.42 18.73 21.08
N ASP A 364 15.06 19.86 21.40
CA ASP A 364 15.73 20.71 20.41
C ASP A 364 16.79 19.94 19.59
N SER A 365 17.53 19.04 20.23
CA SER A 365 18.54 18.20 19.57
C SER A 365 17.88 17.22 18.58
N THR A 366 16.82 16.52 18.99
CA THR A 366 16.10 15.58 18.13
C THR A 366 15.39 16.30 16.99
N LYS A 367 14.85 17.50 17.25
CA LYS A 367 14.23 18.35 16.22
C LYS A 367 15.24 18.75 15.16
N ALA A 368 16.45 19.19 15.56
CA ALA A 368 17.52 19.54 14.61
C ALA A 368 17.92 18.35 13.72
N LEU A 369 18.04 17.15 14.31
CA LEU A 369 18.30 15.91 13.56
C LEU A 369 17.15 15.56 12.61
N CYS A 370 15.90 15.72 13.02
CA CYS A 370 14.72 15.46 12.17
C CYS A 370 14.68 16.43 10.98
N VAL A 371 14.96 17.72 11.21
CA VAL A 371 15.06 18.72 10.13
C VAL A 371 16.18 18.35 9.15
N THR A 372 17.35 17.94 9.65
CA THR A 372 18.46 17.47 8.83
C THR A 372 18.08 16.24 8.02
N ALA A 373 17.42 15.26 8.65
CA ALA A 373 16.90 14.08 7.99
C ALA A 373 15.92 14.44 6.85
N ILE A 374 14.94 15.30 7.13
CA ILE A 374 13.97 15.77 6.12
C ILE A 374 14.72 16.40 4.95
N ARG A 375 15.65 17.34 5.19
CA ARG A 375 16.36 18.05 4.14
C ARG A 375 17.22 17.14 3.27
N ILE A 376 17.92 16.18 3.85
CA ILE A 376 18.78 15.26 3.09
C ILE A 376 17.97 14.20 2.37
N ILE A 377 17.06 13.52 3.08
CA ILE A 377 16.37 12.37 2.51
C ILE A 377 15.39 12.79 1.41
N THR A 378 14.73 13.94 1.52
CA THR A 378 13.79 14.42 0.50
C THR A 378 14.44 14.69 -0.86
N LEU A 379 15.76 14.89 -0.92
CA LEU A 379 16.50 14.97 -2.19
C LEU A 379 16.37 13.67 -3.02
N SER A 380 16.09 12.54 -2.36
CA SER A 380 15.85 11.25 -3.02
C SER A 380 14.49 11.13 -3.68
N TYR A 381 13.53 12.02 -3.39
CA TYR A 381 12.13 11.87 -3.81
C TYR A 381 11.94 11.75 -5.31
N LEU A 382 12.73 12.44 -6.11
CA LEU A 382 12.67 12.32 -7.56
C LEU A 382 13.11 10.92 -8.02
N PHE A 383 14.17 10.37 -7.42
CA PHE A 383 14.61 8.99 -7.72
C PHE A 383 13.60 7.96 -7.20
N ALA A 384 13.08 8.17 -6.00
CA ALA A 384 12.06 7.30 -5.41
C ALA A 384 10.78 7.27 -6.26
N GLY A 385 10.30 8.43 -6.73
CA GLY A 385 9.16 8.53 -7.63
C GLY A 385 9.40 7.81 -8.95
N ALA A 386 10.57 7.99 -9.56
CA ALA A 386 10.94 7.28 -10.78
C ALA A 386 11.02 5.76 -10.57
N ASN A 387 11.56 5.30 -9.44
CA ASN A 387 11.59 3.89 -9.06
C ASN A 387 10.19 3.30 -8.94
N VAL A 388 9.27 4.00 -8.28
CA VAL A 388 7.86 3.58 -8.14
C VAL A 388 7.20 3.41 -9.52
N VAL A 389 7.40 4.36 -10.44
CA VAL A 389 6.85 4.27 -11.80
C VAL A 389 7.44 3.10 -12.57
N TYR A 390 8.76 2.93 -12.56
CA TYR A 390 9.39 1.80 -13.24
C TYR A 390 8.92 0.46 -12.70
N GLN A 391 8.76 0.33 -11.38
CA GLN A 391 8.23 -0.88 -10.75
C GLN A 391 6.81 -1.20 -11.25
N GLY A 392 5.91 -0.19 -11.31
CA GLY A 392 4.56 -0.38 -11.84
C GLY A 392 4.55 -0.75 -13.33
N VAL A 393 5.43 -0.15 -14.12
CA VAL A 393 5.59 -0.50 -15.54
C VAL A 393 6.09 -1.95 -15.69
N PHE A 394 7.08 -2.38 -14.91
CA PHE A 394 7.55 -3.77 -14.95
C PHE A 394 6.45 -4.76 -14.55
N GLN A 395 5.68 -4.47 -13.51
CA GLN A 395 4.53 -5.28 -13.10
C GLN A 395 3.49 -5.37 -14.22
N SER A 396 3.16 -4.24 -14.87
CA SER A 396 2.17 -4.20 -15.96
C SER A 396 2.60 -4.97 -17.21
N LEU A 397 3.90 -5.04 -17.47
CA LEU A 397 4.47 -5.80 -18.58
C LEU A 397 4.72 -7.29 -18.25
N GLY A 398 4.47 -7.71 -16.99
CA GLY A 398 4.67 -9.09 -16.53
C GLY A 398 6.07 -9.37 -15.96
N TYR A 399 6.86 -8.34 -15.71
CA TYR A 399 8.23 -8.45 -15.18
C TYR A 399 8.28 -8.19 -13.65
N GLY A 400 7.41 -8.86 -12.87
CA GLY A 400 7.33 -8.66 -11.42
C GLY A 400 8.66 -8.86 -10.68
N VAL A 401 9.48 -9.82 -11.13
CA VAL A 401 10.81 -10.09 -10.55
C VAL A 401 11.76 -8.90 -10.71
N HIS A 402 11.70 -8.16 -11.82
CA HIS A 402 12.53 -6.95 -12.01
C HIS A 402 12.14 -5.86 -11.01
N SER A 403 10.83 -5.69 -10.71
CA SER A 403 10.36 -4.80 -9.66
C SER A 403 10.91 -5.18 -8.29
N LEU A 404 10.91 -6.48 -7.97
CA LEU A 404 11.47 -6.99 -6.71
C LEU A 404 12.97 -6.73 -6.59
N ILE A 405 13.75 -6.99 -7.67
CA ILE A 405 15.20 -6.75 -7.67
C ILE A 405 15.51 -5.28 -7.38
N ILE A 406 14.76 -4.34 -7.98
CA ILE A 406 14.94 -2.91 -7.70
C ILE A 406 14.66 -2.60 -6.24
N SER A 407 13.57 -3.15 -5.67
CA SER A 407 13.26 -2.96 -4.25
C SER A 407 14.34 -3.54 -3.34
N LEU A 408 14.89 -4.71 -3.67
CA LEU A 408 16.01 -5.31 -2.92
C LEU A 408 17.25 -4.41 -2.97
N ILE A 409 17.60 -3.90 -4.16
CA ILE A 409 18.74 -3.01 -4.32
C ILE A 409 18.57 -1.76 -3.44
N ARG A 410 17.44 -1.05 -3.59
CA ARG A 410 17.23 0.24 -2.92
C ARG A 410 16.99 0.14 -1.42
N MET A 411 16.32 -0.92 -0.94
CA MET A 411 15.90 -1.03 0.46
C MET A 411 16.87 -1.86 1.31
N ILE A 412 17.45 -2.91 0.76
CA ILE A 412 18.27 -3.86 1.53
C ILE A 412 19.74 -3.77 1.13
N ILE A 413 20.06 -4.00 -0.15
CA ILE A 413 21.44 -4.17 -0.63
C ILE A 413 22.23 -2.86 -0.58
N ALA A 414 21.57 -1.71 -0.82
CA ALA A 414 22.23 -0.42 -0.76
C ALA A 414 21.94 0.31 0.55
N ALA A 415 20.68 0.47 0.97
CA ALA A 415 20.33 1.31 2.11
C ALA A 415 20.96 0.82 3.43
N LEU A 416 20.88 -0.47 3.76
CA LEU A 416 21.40 -0.98 5.02
C LEU A 416 22.94 -0.93 5.09
N PRO A 417 23.69 -1.42 4.08
CA PRO A 417 25.15 -1.31 4.11
C PRO A 417 25.66 0.14 4.10
N LEU A 418 25.02 1.04 3.34
CA LEU A 418 25.37 2.44 3.32
C LEU A 418 25.06 3.11 4.66
N ALA A 419 23.91 2.84 5.26
CA ALA A 419 23.58 3.35 6.58
C ALA A 419 24.63 2.90 7.61
N TYR A 420 24.99 1.61 7.61
CA TYR A 420 26.06 1.09 8.48
C TYR A 420 27.42 1.76 8.19
N LEU A 421 27.81 1.89 6.93
CA LEU A 421 29.05 2.54 6.55
C LEU A 421 29.13 3.98 7.10
N PHE A 422 28.02 4.74 7.02
CA PHE A 422 27.98 6.10 7.52
C PHE A 422 28.02 6.20 9.05
N THR A 423 27.73 5.13 9.80
CA THR A 423 27.94 5.13 11.26
C THR A 423 29.42 5.18 11.65
N LEU A 424 30.32 4.80 10.74
CA LEU A 424 31.77 4.81 10.98
C LEU A 424 32.42 6.18 10.84
N PHE A 425 31.68 7.19 10.37
CA PHE A 425 32.19 8.55 10.21
C PHE A 425 32.06 9.35 11.51
N ALA A 426 32.96 10.28 11.74
CA ALA A 426 32.97 11.09 12.94
C ALA A 426 31.70 11.95 13.17
N ASN A 427 30.94 12.25 12.10
CA ASN A 427 29.69 13.00 12.15
C ASN A 427 28.52 12.10 11.71
N ALA A 428 28.43 10.90 12.29
CA ALA A 428 27.44 9.88 11.92
C ALA A 428 26.00 10.41 12.01
N GLU A 429 25.65 11.19 13.05
CA GLU A 429 24.30 11.71 13.27
C GLU A 429 23.75 12.55 12.10
N ASN A 430 24.64 13.21 11.34
CA ASN A 430 24.27 14.03 10.19
C ASN A 430 24.49 13.33 8.84
N THR A 431 25.46 12.41 8.75
CA THR A 431 25.84 11.77 7.48
C THR A 431 25.04 10.53 7.16
N VAL A 432 24.49 9.85 8.16
CA VAL A 432 23.74 8.59 8.00
C VAL A 432 22.51 8.75 7.07
N TRP A 433 21.94 9.94 7.01
CA TRP A 433 20.80 10.25 6.13
C TRP A 433 21.13 10.17 4.64
N LEU A 434 22.41 10.29 4.26
CA LEU A 434 22.86 10.18 2.87
C LEU A 434 22.69 8.77 2.31
N ALA A 435 22.54 7.75 3.14
CA ALA A 435 22.27 6.40 2.72
C ALA A 435 21.02 6.31 1.83
N PHE A 436 19.98 7.09 2.13
CA PHE A 436 18.72 7.06 1.38
C PHE A 436 18.82 7.66 -0.04
N PRO A 437 19.32 8.89 -0.24
CA PRO A 437 19.50 9.43 -1.59
C PRO A 437 20.41 8.56 -2.47
N ILE A 438 21.47 8.02 -1.92
CA ILE A 438 22.40 7.17 -2.67
C ILE A 438 21.73 5.85 -3.05
N SER A 439 21.03 5.19 -2.12
CA SER A 439 20.33 3.94 -2.39
C SER A 439 19.20 4.09 -3.42
N GLU A 440 18.44 5.19 -3.35
CA GLU A 440 17.39 5.48 -4.33
C GLU A 440 17.98 5.77 -5.73
N ALA A 441 19.12 6.47 -5.80
CA ALA A 441 19.81 6.72 -7.06
C ALA A 441 20.36 5.42 -7.69
N LEU A 442 20.93 4.52 -6.87
CA LEU A 442 21.36 3.20 -7.35
C LEU A 442 20.19 2.36 -7.85
N GLY A 443 19.07 2.36 -7.14
CA GLY A 443 17.82 1.74 -7.58
C GLY A 443 17.34 2.29 -8.92
N PHE A 444 17.37 3.62 -9.09
CA PHE A 444 16.99 4.29 -10.34
C PHE A 444 17.90 3.91 -11.52
N ILE A 445 19.20 3.82 -11.30
CA ILE A 445 20.14 3.37 -12.34
C ILE A 445 19.80 1.96 -12.77
N ALA A 446 19.61 1.03 -11.82
CA ALA A 446 19.21 -0.35 -12.12
C ALA A 446 17.88 -0.42 -12.88
N ALA A 447 16.88 0.35 -12.44
CA ALA A 447 15.58 0.44 -13.08
C ALA A 447 15.66 0.97 -14.52
N ALA A 448 16.47 2.00 -14.74
CA ALA A 448 16.70 2.57 -16.08
C ALA A 448 17.38 1.57 -17.02
N LEU A 449 18.36 0.81 -16.52
CA LEU A 449 19.03 -0.25 -17.30
C LEU A 449 18.05 -1.36 -17.69
N PHE A 450 17.24 -1.86 -16.73
CA PHE A 450 16.21 -2.85 -17.03
C PHE A 450 15.18 -2.32 -18.02
N MET A 451 14.75 -1.07 -17.88
CA MET A 451 13.80 -0.46 -18.80
C MET A 451 14.37 -0.34 -20.23
N ARG A 452 15.65 0.04 -20.36
CA ARG A 452 16.32 0.07 -21.68
C ARG A 452 16.33 -1.32 -22.33
N LYS A 453 16.65 -2.36 -21.56
CA LYS A 453 16.64 -3.74 -22.03
C LYS A 453 15.25 -4.18 -22.49
N ILE A 454 14.22 -3.99 -21.66
CA ILE A 454 12.82 -4.36 -21.97
C ILE A 454 12.30 -3.59 -23.19
N LYS A 455 12.60 -2.30 -23.30
CA LYS A 455 12.24 -1.51 -24.49
C LYS A 455 12.84 -2.10 -25.76
N LYS A 456 14.12 -2.50 -25.73
CA LYS A 456 14.82 -3.06 -26.87
C LYS A 456 14.32 -4.46 -27.26
N GLU A 457 14.05 -5.32 -26.27
CA GLU A 457 13.69 -6.74 -26.52
C GLU A 457 12.20 -6.95 -26.81
N LYS A 458 11.32 -6.16 -26.19
CA LYS A 458 9.85 -6.38 -26.24
C LYS A 458 9.07 -5.28 -26.93
N LEU A 459 9.39 -4.00 -26.63
CA LEU A 459 8.64 -2.90 -27.21
C LEU A 459 9.15 -2.51 -28.60
N ALA A 460 10.38 -2.85 -28.97
CA ALA A 460 10.88 -2.62 -30.31
C ALA A 460 10.21 -3.53 -31.34
N CYS A 461 9.83 -4.75 -30.92
CA CYS A 461 9.22 -5.77 -31.78
C CYS A 461 7.67 -5.63 -31.88
N MET A 462 7.07 -4.62 -31.26
CA MET A 462 5.66 -4.23 -31.40
C MET A 462 5.53 -3.10 -32.41
#